data_345cb25dc97fc0edf23da4bf15ec4c77
#
_entry.id   345cb25dc97fc0edf23da4bf15ec4c77
#
_cell.length_a   1.000
_cell.length_b   1.000
_cell.length_c   1.000
_cell.angle_alpha   90.00
_cell.angle_beta   90.00
_cell.angle_gamma   90.00
#
_symmetry.space_group_name_H-M   'P 1'
#
loop_
_entity.id
_entity.type
_entity.pdbx_description
1 polymer ?
#
loop_
_entity_poly.entity_id
_entity_poly.type
_entity_poly.pdbx_seq_one_letter_code
_entity_poly.pdbx_strand_id
1 'polypeptide(L)'
;EEDGDYKYTFMNDTFAEKYQKLYDLLNHTESVKFDDCNGTSGMGYNLYPGFKADRILFLGTAIRTTEDMRDMTGDYGIIPYPLYDENQKNYITYNLGTAYMSVLITAKNPEMSAVMLEAMNAENYKSVIPEYLDTALKGKYSRDEKTAGMIDLVNESAYFDFAFVNAGTGTATWIGYNLLHGFENITSTYEKQRVSLDTKLEALLDIYREQS
;
A
#
# COMPACT_ATOMS: atom_id res chain seq x y z
N GLU A 1 -18.93 9.67 -10.17
CA GLU A 1 -19.51 9.83 -11.51
C GLU A 1 -20.73 10.73 -11.40
N GLU A 2 -20.63 11.94 -11.85
CA GLU A 2 -21.79 12.81 -12.09
C GLU A 2 -21.72 13.17 -13.56
N ASP A 3 -22.76 12.88 -14.33
CA ASP A 3 -22.90 13.17 -15.77
C ASP A 3 -21.83 12.55 -16.70
N GLY A 4 -21.19 11.45 -16.29
CA GLY A 4 -20.16 10.79 -17.10
C GLY A 4 -18.76 11.39 -16.95
N ASP A 5 -18.58 12.42 -16.13
CA ASP A 5 -17.28 12.99 -15.82
C ASP A 5 -16.70 12.40 -14.53
N TYR A 6 -15.42 12.05 -14.57
CA TYR A 6 -14.66 11.60 -13.42
C TYR A 6 -13.95 12.78 -12.77
N LYS A 7 -14.04 12.87 -11.44
CA LYS A 7 -13.35 13.89 -10.67
C LYS A 7 -12.81 13.36 -9.36
N TYR A 8 -11.82 14.02 -8.81
CA TYR A 8 -11.35 13.73 -7.45
C TYR A 8 -12.40 14.18 -6.43
N THR A 9 -12.81 13.26 -5.55
CA THR A 9 -13.80 13.52 -4.49
C THR A 9 -13.22 13.41 -3.08
N PHE A 10 -11.92 13.08 -2.96
CA PHE A 10 -11.30 12.85 -1.66
C PHE A 10 -11.11 14.12 -0.84
N MET A 11 -10.95 15.28 -1.49
CA MET A 11 -10.73 16.55 -0.81
C MET A 11 -12.05 17.07 -0.22
N ASN A 12 -12.25 16.80 1.04
CA ASN A 12 -13.38 17.25 1.86
C ASN A 12 -12.94 17.47 3.31
N ASP A 13 -13.82 18.00 4.16
CA ASP A 13 -13.50 18.33 5.54
C ASP A 13 -13.03 17.12 6.35
N THR A 14 -13.66 15.96 6.15
CA THR A 14 -13.27 14.70 6.82
C THR A 14 -11.85 14.28 6.43
N PHE A 15 -11.50 14.39 5.16
CA PHE A 15 -10.14 14.10 4.71
C PHE A 15 -9.13 15.09 5.29
N ALA A 16 -9.46 16.39 5.26
CA ALA A 16 -8.58 17.43 5.82
C ALA A 16 -8.33 17.21 7.32
N GLU A 17 -9.37 16.84 8.09
CA GLU A 17 -9.24 16.49 9.50
C GLU A 17 -8.34 15.27 9.73
N LYS A 18 -8.54 14.20 8.96
CA LYS A 18 -7.71 12.99 9.05
C LYS A 18 -6.25 13.27 8.67
N TYR A 19 -6.06 14.07 7.64
CA TYR A 19 -4.73 14.50 7.22
C TYR A 19 -4.03 15.28 8.34
N GLN A 20 -4.73 16.25 8.97
CA GLN A 20 -4.16 17.06 10.04
C GLN A 20 -3.72 16.20 11.24
N LYS A 21 -4.54 15.22 11.64
CA LYS A 21 -4.17 14.29 12.72
C LYS A 21 -2.90 13.50 12.40
N LEU A 22 -2.78 13.00 11.16
CA LEU A 22 -1.58 12.28 10.72
C LEU A 22 -0.38 13.22 10.63
N TYR A 23 -0.59 14.41 10.12
CA TYR A 23 0.45 15.45 10.05
C TYR A 23 1.03 15.78 11.42
N ASP A 24 0.15 16.04 12.40
CA ASP A 24 0.56 16.35 13.78
C ASP A 24 1.32 15.17 14.40
N LEU A 25 0.84 13.94 14.19
CA LEU A 25 1.51 12.74 14.68
C LEU A 25 2.92 12.59 14.10
N LEU A 26 3.08 12.83 12.79
CA LEU A 26 4.35 12.63 12.09
C LEU A 26 5.34 13.78 12.29
N ASN A 27 4.85 15.01 12.39
CA ASN A 27 5.70 16.21 12.37
C ASN A 27 5.83 16.91 13.73
N HIS A 28 4.87 16.72 14.65
CA HIS A 28 4.84 17.40 15.93
C HIS A 28 5.11 16.49 17.13
N THR A 29 5.45 15.21 16.90
CA THR A 29 5.85 14.32 17.98
C THR A 29 7.27 13.78 17.75
N GLU A 30 8.00 13.56 18.86
CA GLU A 30 9.31 12.88 18.80
C GLU A 30 9.18 11.36 18.84
N SER A 31 7.97 10.86 19.11
CA SER A 31 7.70 9.43 19.27
C SER A 31 7.52 8.68 17.95
N VAL A 32 7.31 9.40 16.86
CA VAL A 32 7.16 8.83 15.51
C VAL A 32 8.35 9.22 14.66
N LYS A 33 8.93 8.23 13.98
CA LYS A 33 9.98 8.43 12.98
C LYS A 33 9.54 7.75 11.70
N PHE A 34 9.86 8.36 10.59
CA PHE A 34 9.70 7.76 9.27
C PHE A 34 11.00 7.87 8.50
N ASP A 35 11.19 6.94 7.58
CA ASP A 35 12.28 6.97 6.63
C ASP A 35 11.78 7.67 5.37
N ASP A 36 12.38 8.77 5.00
CA ASP A 36 11.92 9.61 3.90
C ASP A 36 12.16 9.01 2.50
N CYS A 37 12.62 7.77 2.43
CA CYS A 37 12.87 7.04 1.18
C CYS A 37 13.70 7.81 0.12
N ASN A 38 14.21 9.00 0.46
CA ASN A 38 15.12 9.79 -0.38
C ASN A 38 16.56 9.30 -0.30
N GLY A 39 16.83 8.41 0.62
CA GLY A 39 18.08 7.70 0.69
C GLY A 39 18.16 6.62 -0.39
N THR A 40 19.33 6.32 -0.82
CA THR A 40 19.71 5.33 -1.85
C THR A 40 19.19 3.89 -1.61
N SER A 41 18.44 3.64 -0.55
CA SER A 41 17.97 2.32 -0.15
C SER A 41 16.43 2.16 -0.10
N GLY A 42 15.69 3.16 -0.47
CA GLY A 42 14.22 3.25 -0.56
C GLY A 42 13.43 2.05 -0.05
N MET A 43 12.95 2.09 1.17
CA MET A 43 11.89 1.25 1.77
C MET A 43 12.08 1.04 3.28
N GLY A 44 12.47 2.06 4.03
CA GLY A 44 12.47 1.97 5.50
C GLY A 44 13.60 1.12 6.08
N TYR A 45 14.62 0.80 5.32
CA TYR A 45 15.75 -0.02 5.78
C TYR A 45 16.47 0.57 6.99
N ASN A 46 16.43 1.89 7.17
CA ASN A 46 17.06 2.54 8.32
C ASN A 46 16.31 2.29 9.63
N LEU A 47 15.01 1.98 9.61
CA LEU A 47 14.22 1.68 10.78
C LEU A 47 14.36 0.23 11.24
N TYR A 48 14.72 -0.69 10.33
CA TYR A 48 14.84 -2.12 10.65
C TYR A 48 15.86 -2.43 11.75
N PRO A 49 17.08 -1.84 11.74
CA PRO A 49 18.02 -2.04 12.84
C PRO A 49 17.49 -1.54 14.18
N GLY A 50 16.69 -0.46 14.17
CA GLY A 50 16.05 0.07 15.37
C GLY A 50 14.99 -0.89 15.93
N PHE A 51 14.17 -1.46 15.05
CA PHE A 51 13.16 -2.46 15.42
C PHE A 51 13.82 -3.73 15.94
N LYS A 52 14.83 -4.27 15.24
CA LYS A 52 15.59 -5.46 15.68
C LYS A 52 16.30 -5.29 17.02
N ALA A 53 16.62 -4.05 17.39
CA ALA A 53 17.26 -3.71 18.66
C ALA A 53 16.25 -3.30 19.76
N ASP A 54 14.98 -3.65 19.61
CA ASP A 54 13.89 -3.36 20.56
C ASP A 54 13.73 -1.86 20.91
N ARG A 55 14.12 -0.96 20.00
CA ARG A 55 14.03 0.50 20.19
C ARG A 55 12.79 1.11 19.52
N ILE A 56 12.09 0.34 18.70
CA ILE A 56 10.88 0.75 17.98
C ILE A 56 9.78 -0.23 18.36
N LEU A 57 8.67 0.28 18.90
CA LEU A 57 7.54 -0.53 19.34
C LEU A 57 6.68 -1.02 18.17
N PHE A 58 6.43 -0.17 17.20
CA PHE A 58 5.63 -0.50 16.00
C PHE A 58 6.40 -0.10 14.75
N LEU A 59 6.52 -1.03 13.82
CA LEU A 59 7.12 -0.81 12.51
C LEU A 59 6.06 -1.00 11.41
N GLY A 60 5.68 0.07 10.73
CA GLY A 60 4.82 0.02 9.55
C GLY A 60 5.62 -0.40 8.32
N THR A 61 5.35 -1.59 7.79
CA THR A 61 6.11 -2.13 6.66
C THR A 61 5.31 -3.20 5.91
N ALA A 62 5.84 -3.71 4.81
CA ALA A 62 5.24 -4.81 4.07
C ALA A 62 5.43 -6.15 4.81
N ILE A 63 4.44 -7.04 4.71
CA ILE A 63 4.49 -8.35 5.38
C ILE A 63 5.74 -9.17 4.99
N ARG A 64 6.24 -9.03 3.78
CA ARG A 64 7.48 -9.69 3.32
C ARG A 64 8.71 -9.32 4.16
N THR A 65 8.69 -8.19 4.86
CA THR A 65 9.79 -7.75 5.74
C THR A 65 10.04 -8.72 6.90
N THR A 66 9.09 -9.59 7.20
CA THR A 66 9.30 -10.69 8.17
C THR A 66 10.48 -11.59 7.81
N GLU A 67 10.81 -11.69 6.52
CA GLU A 67 11.98 -12.44 6.05
C GLU A 67 13.29 -11.79 6.54
N ASP A 68 13.33 -10.47 6.62
CA ASP A 68 14.48 -9.70 7.11
C ASP A 68 14.59 -9.69 8.63
N MET A 69 13.51 -10.09 9.33
CA MET A 69 13.44 -10.14 10.81
C MET A 69 13.80 -11.51 11.40
N ARG A 70 14.23 -12.47 10.57
CA ARG A 70 14.56 -13.85 11.02
C ARG A 70 15.67 -13.91 12.05
N ASP A 71 16.63 -13.01 12.00
CA ASP A 71 17.78 -12.92 12.90
C ASP A 71 17.50 -12.08 14.16
N MET A 72 16.27 -11.56 14.31
CA MET A 72 15.87 -10.82 15.50
C MET A 72 15.80 -11.74 16.70
N THR A 73 16.43 -11.33 17.80
CA THR A 73 16.45 -12.10 19.06
C THR A 73 15.19 -11.88 19.89
N GLY A 74 14.60 -10.69 19.83
CA GLY A 74 13.33 -10.37 20.48
C GLY A 74 12.14 -10.96 19.73
N ASP A 75 11.03 -11.15 20.43
CA ASP A 75 9.78 -11.58 19.82
C ASP A 75 9.00 -10.39 19.28
N TYR A 76 8.33 -10.58 18.14
CA TYR A 76 7.44 -9.61 17.54
C TYR A 76 6.16 -10.28 17.03
N GLY A 77 5.08 -9.52 16.95
CA GLY A 77 3.83 -9.93 16.34
C GLY A 77 3.55 -9.16 15.07
N ILE A 78 2.60 -9.65 14.28
CA ILE A 78 2.06 -8.97 13.10
C ILE A 78 0.63 -8.57 13.41
N ILE A 79 0.28 -7.32 13.14
CA ILE A 79 -1.06 -6.78 13.30
C ILE A 79 -1.42 -5.94 12.06
N PRO A 80 -2.70 -5.87 11.66
CA PRO A 80 -3.12 -4.92 10.63
C PRO A 80 -2.96 -3.49 11.12
N TYR A 81 -2.97 -2.52 10.19
CA TYR A 81 -3.12 -1.11 10.59
C TYR A 81 -4.42 -0.92 11.38
N PRO A 82 -4.40 -0.10 12.45
CA PRO A 82 -5.57 0.11 13.28
C PRO A 82 -6.72 0.76 12.49
N LEU A 83 -7.94 0.52 12.92
CA LEU A 83 -9.10 1.28 12.46
C LEU A 83 -8.93 2.74 12.87
N TYR A 84 -9.33 3.65 12.00
CA TYR A 84 -9.28 5.09 12.31
C TYR A 84 -10.20 5.45 13.48
N ASP A 85 -11.43 4.92 13.45
CA ASP A 85 -12.45 5.07 14.49
C ASP A 85 -13.44 3.89 14.47
N GLU A 86 -14.41 3.91 15.36
CA GLU A 86 -15.45 2.88 15.47
C GLU A 86 -16.43 2.81 14.28
N ASN A 87 -16.45 3.83 13.42
CA ASN A 87 -17.28 3.86 12.21
C ASN A 87 -16.66 3.08 11.07
N GLN A 88 -15.34 2.96 11.05
CA GLN A 88 -14.65 2.12 10.10
C GLN A 88 -14.90 0.64 10.44
N LYS A 89 -15.59 -0.08 9.57
CA LYS A 89 -16.04 -1.47 9.85
C LYS A 89 -15.00 -2.52 9.47
N ASN A 90 -14.16 -2.23 8.48
CA ASN A 90 -13.22 -3.19 7.93
C ASN A 90 -11.78 -2.69 8.06
N TYR A 91 -10.87 -3.60 8.36
CA TYR A 91 -9.45 -3.35 8.17
C TYR A 91 -9.15 -3.20 6.69
N ILE A 92 -8.13 -2.41 6.38
CA ILE A 92 -7.66 -2.21 5.01
C ILE A 92 -6.15 -2.41 5.03
N THR A 93 -5.70 -3.41 4.29
CA THR A 93 -4.29 -3.63 4.04
C THR A 93 -3.98 -3.22 2.62
N TYR A 94 -3.14 -2.23 2.50
CA TYR A 94 -2.77 -1.68 1.20
C TYR A 94 -1.77 -2.59 0.48
N ASN A 95 -2.09 -3.00 -0.74
CA ASN A 95 -1.20 -3.82 -1.56
C ASN A 95 -0.31 -2.93 -2.44
N LEU A 96 0.98 -2.83 -2.05
CA LEU A 96 1.97 -1.94 -2.66
C LEU A 96 2.73 -2.53 -3.85
N GLY A 97 2.71 -3.83 -4.04
CA GLY A 97 3.69 -4.46 -4.93
C GLY A 97 3.15 -5.63 -5.72
N THR A 98 2.06 -5.43 -6.42
CA THR A 98 1.53 -6.48 -7.30
C THR A 98 2.32 -6.51 -8.59
N ALA A 99 2.92 -7.65 -8.88
CA ALA A 99 3.44 -7.92 -10.21
C ALA A 99 2.29 -8.25 -11.15
N TYR A 100 2.23 -7.56 -12.26
CA TYR A 100 1.27 -7.84 -13.33
C TYR A 100 1.95 -8.60 -14.45
N MET A 101 1.25 -9.57 -15.00
CA MET A 101 1.67 -10.28 -16.21
C MET A 101 0.75 -9.87 -17.37
N SER A 102 1.34 -9.61 -18.52
CA SER A 102 0.59 -9.27 -19.73
C SER A 102 1.08 -10.06 -20.92
N VAL A 103 0.18 -10.31 -21.85
CA VAL A 103 0.52 -10.93 -23.13
C VAL A 103 0.88 -9.81 -24.12
N LEU A 104 2.06 -9.91 -24.73
CA LEU A 104 2.47 -8.93 -25.73
C LEU A 104 1.57 -9.00 -26.96
N ILE A 105 1.22 -7.85 -27.53
CA ILE A 105 0.45 -7.77 -28.77
C ILE A 105 1.15 -8.46 -29.95
N THR A 106 2.48 -8.59 -29.89
CA THR A 106 3.31 -9.29 -30.88
C THR A 106 3.47 -10.78 -30.63
N ALA A 107 2.79 -11.33 -29.61
CA ALA A 107 2.87 -12.76 -29.31
C ALA A 107 2.37 -13.57 -30.51
N LYS A 108 3.12 -14.62 -30.91
CA LYS A 108 2.73 -15.48 -32.03
C LYS A 108 1.45 -16.27 -31.78
N ASN A 109 1.18 -16.60 -30.54
CA ASN A 109 -0.02 -17.30 -30.11
C ASN A 109 -0.54 -16.68 -28.80
N PRO A 110 -1.28 -15.59 -28.87
CA PRO A 110 -1.79 -14.89 -27.67
C PRO A 110 -2.78 -15.74 -26.87
N GLU A 111 -3.59 -16.58 -27.54
CA GLU A 111 -4.54 -17.47 -26.86
C GLU A 111 -3.83 -18.49 -25.98
N MET A 112 -2.79 -19.17 -26.52
CA MET A 112 -1.99 -20.09 -25.72
C MET A 112 -1.31 -19.37 -24.55
N SER A 113 -0.79 -18.17 -24.77
CA SER A 113 -0.17 -17.37 -23.71
C SER A 113 -1.18 -17.06 -22.61
N ALA A 114 -2.40 -16.68 -22.95
CA ALA A 114 -3.47 -16.42 -22.00
C ALA A 114 -3.85 -17.68 -21.20
N VAL A 115 -4.00 -18.82 -21.88
CA VAL A 115 -4.29 -20.10 -21.20
C VAL A 115 -3.19 -20.50 -20.23
N MET A 116 -1.92 -20.30 -20.61
CA MET A 116 -0.79 -20.58 -19.72
C MET A 116 -0.79 -19.67 -18.50
N LEU A 117 -1.05 -18.36 -18.67
CA LEU A 117 -1.14 -17.42 -17.57
C LEU A 117 -2.29 -17.79 -16.62
N GLU A 118 -3.45 -18.16 -17.15
CA GLU A 118 -4.58 -18.60 -16.35
C GLU A 118 -4.25 -19.87 -15.55
N ALA A 119 -3.62 -20.85 -16.18
CA ALA A 119 -3.19 -22.08 -15.50
C ALA A 119 -2.17 -21.79 -14.38
N MET A 120 -1.21 -20.89 -14.61
CA MET A 120 -0.27 -20.46 -13.60
C MET A 120 -0.97 -19.73 -12.45
N ASN A 121 -1.92 -18.85 -12.72
CA ASN A 121 -2.68 -18.14 -11.70
C ASN A 121 -3.55 -19.09 -10.88
N ALA A 122 -4.20 -20.05 -11.52
CA ALA A 122 -4.99 -21.07 -10.84
C ALA A 122 -4.13 -21.93 -9.91
N GLU A 123 -2.93 -22.33 -10.35
CA GLU A 123 -1.99 -23.07 -9.50
C GLU A 123 -1.44 -22.21 -8.36
N ASN A 124 -1.09 -20.95 -8.61
CA ASN A 124 -0.68 -20.01 -7.58
C ASN A 124 -1.75 -19.87 -6.49
N TYR A 125 -3.00 -19.68 -6.89
CA TYR A 125 -4.12 -19.55 -5.94
C TYR A 125 -4.35 -20.82 -5.14
N LYS A 126 -4.26 -21.98 -5.78
CA LYS A 126 -4.56 -23.29 -5.18
C LYS A 126 -3.44 -23.81 -4.27
N SER A 127 -2.19 -23.58 -4.62
CA SER A 127 -1.04 -24.23 -3.99
C SER A 127 -0.04 -23.23 -3.43
N VAL A 128 0.44 -22.27 -4.22
CA VAL A 128 1.59 -21.42 -3.82
C VAL A 128 1.20 -20.42 -2.75
N ILE A 129 0.05 -19.74 -2.90
CA ILE A 129 -0.41 -18.74 -1.92
C ILE A 129 -0.70 -19.38 -0.56
N PRO A 130 -1.49 -20.48 -0.46
CA PRO A 130 -1.69 -21.17 0.81
C PRO A 130 -0.38 -21.63 1.44
N GLU A 131 0.52 -22.24 0.67
CA GLU A 131 1.80 -22.71 1.19
C GLU A 131 2.67 -21.55 1.71
N TYR A 132 2.70 -20.43 1.00
CA TYR A 132 3.42 -19.24 1.46
C TYR A 132 2.82 -18.67 2.76
N LEU A 133 1.50 -18.54 2.84
CA LEU A 133 0.81 -18.04 4.03
C LEU A 133 0.98 -18.98 5.22
N ASP A 134 0.73 -20.26 5.04
CA ASP A 134 0.68 -21.22 6.13
C ASP A 134 2.09 -21.69 6.56
N THR A 135 2.93 -22.03 5.60
CA THR A 135 4.25 -22.60 5.91
C THR A 135 5.30 -21.52 6.11
N ALA A 136 5.38 -20.52 5.21
CA ALA A 136 6.41 -19.50 5.34
C ALA A 136 6.03 -18.44 6.39
N LEU A 137 4.88 -17.79 6.25
CA LEU A 137 4.53 -16.67 7.13
C LEU A 137 4.10 -17.16 8.51
N LYS A 138 3.13 -18.07 8.59
CA LYS A 138 2.63 -18.57 9.90
C LYS A 138 3.59 -19.54 10.55
N GLY A 139 4.17 -20.46 9.79
CA GLY A 139 5.04 -21.48 10.32
C GLY A 139 6.45 -21.03 10.68
N LYS A 140 7.09 -20.20 9.83
CA LYS A 140 8.50 -19.80 10.01
C LYS A 140 8.68 -18.44 10.64
N TYR A 141 7.76 -17.52 10.38
CA TYR A 141 7.89 -16.11 10.79
C TYR A 141 6.89 -15.70 11.86
N SER A 142 5.81 -16.45 12.08
CA SER A 142 4.93 -16.28 13.22
C SER A 142 5.47 -17.01 14.43
N ARG A 143 5.57 -16.32 15.55
CA ARG A 143 6.08 -16.88 16.82
C ARG A 143 4.98 -17.26 17.80
N ASP A 144 3.72 -17.00 17.46
CA ASP A 144 2.54 -17.33 18.26
C ASP A 144 1.27 -17.49 17.39
N GLU A 145 0.26 -18.19 17.96
CA GLU A 145 -1.02 -18.45 17.28
C GLU A 145 -1.83 -17.17 16.99
N LYS A 146 -1.69 -16.12 17.81
CA LYS A 146 -2.42 -14.87 17.60
C LYS A 146 -1.89 -14.15 16.35
N THR A 147 -0.58 -14.12 16.17
CA THR A 147 0.07 -13.60 14.97
C THR A 147 -0.38 -14.34 13.72
N ALA A 148 -0.56 -15.68 13.80
CA ALA A 148 -1.09 -16.44 12.66
C ALA A 148 -2.48 -15.97 12.24
N GLY A 149 -3.40 -15.76 13.17
CA GLY A 149 -4.72 -15.20 12.87
C GLY A 149 -4.69 -13.76 12.34
N MET A 150 -3.72 -12.95 12.78
CA MET A 150 -3.55 -11.59 12.25
C MET A 150 -3.03 -11.60 10.80
N ILE A 151 -2.20 -12.58 10.44
CA ILE A 151 -1.74 -12.76 9.05
C ILE A 151 -2.93 -13.04 8.11
N ASP A 152 -3.87 -13.88 8.54
CA ASP A 152 -5.09 -14.14 7.78
C ASP A 152 -5.90 -12.84 7.60
N LEU A 153 -6.11 -12.08 8.67
CA LEU A 153 -6.83 -10.82 8.63
C LEU A 153 -6.16 -9.78 7.71
N VAL A 154 -4.82 -9.69 7.74
CA VAL A 154 -4.04 -8.83 6.83
C VAL A 154 -4.25 -9.25 5.37
N ASN A 155 -4.22 -10.55 5.08
CA ASN A 155 -4.42 -11.07 3.73
C ASN A 155 -5.86 -10.85 3.23
N GLU A 156 -6.86 -11.13 4.05
CA GLU A 156 -8.28 -10.96 3.72
C GLU A 156 -8.67 -9.48 3.53
N SER A 157 -7.98 -8.58 4.21
CA SER A 157 -8.20 -7.14 4.12
C SER A 157 -7.40 -6.46 3.00
N ALA A 158 -6.73 -7.24 2.14
CA ALA A 158 -5.93 -6.70 1.04
C ALA A 158 -6.79 -5.87 0.06
N TYR A 159 -6.32 -4.67 -0.21
CA TYR A 159 -7.02 -3.70 -1.05
C TYR A 159 -6.10 -3.16 -2.14
N PHE A 160 -6.64 -3.08 -3.36
CA PHE A 160 -5.98 -2.47 -4.51
C PHE A 160 -6.53 -1.07 -4.73
N ASP A 161 -5.74 -0.07 -4.41
CA ASP A 161 -6.14 1.32 -4.62
C ASP A 161 -5.99 1.73 -6.08
N PHE A 162 -7.07 2.26 -6.66
CA PHE A 162 -7.09 2.70 -8.06
C PHE A 162 -6.04 3.77 -8.36
N ALA A 163 -5.89 4.76 -7.48
CA ALA A 163 -4.95 5.84 -7.69
C ALA A 163 -3.50 5.37 -7.62
N PHE A 164 -3.24 4.30 -6.86
CA PHE A 164 -1.91 3.71 -6.79
C PHE A 164 -1.60 2.82 -7.98
N VAL A 165 -2.55 1.98 -8.40
CA VAL A 165 -2.41 1.16 -9.61
C VAL A 165 -2.18 2.05 -10.83
N ASN A 166 -2.84 3.22 -10.85
CA ASN A 166 -2.67 4.23 -11.89
C ASN A 166 -1.75 5.37 -11.41
N ALA A 167 -0.55 5.02 -10.96
CA ALA A 167 0.42 5.96 -10.36
C ALA A 167 0.77 7.16 -11.26
N GLY A 168 0.51 7.08 -12.56
CA GLY A 168 0.62 8.19 -13.51
C GLY A 168 -0.21 9.41 -13.16
N THR A 169 -1.31 9.25 -12.41
CA THR A 169 -2.10 10.37 -11.86
C THR A 169 -1.34 11.14 -10.78
N GLY A 170 -0.34 10.52 -10.14
CA GLY A 170 0.45 11.09 -9.06
C GLY A 170 -0.30 11.25 -7.73
N THR A 171 -1.58 10.91 -7.65
CA THR A 171 -2.42 11.19 -6.47
C THR A 171 -2.02 10.35 -5.27
N ALA A 172 -1.71 9.08 -5.45
CA ALA A 172 -1.33 8.20 -4.35
C ALA A 172 -0.04 8.64 -3.66
N THR A 173 0.95 9.08 -4.44
CA THR A 173 2.22 9.58 -3.91
C THR A 173 2.10 11.00 -3.37
N TRP A 174 1.14 11.77 -3.87
CA TRP A 174 0.95 13.18 -3.50
C TRP A 174 0.62 13.35 -2.01
N ILE A 175 -0.29 12.55 -1.47
CA ILE A 175 -0.68 12.63 -0.04
C ILE A 175 0.53 12.30 0.85
N GLY A 176 1.21 11.19 0.58
CA GLY A 176 2.40 10.78 1.33
C GLY A 176 3.52 11.82 1.25
N TYR A 177 3.79 12.34 0.05
CA TYR A 177 4.78 13.39 -0.16
C TYR A 177 4.49 14.62 0.70
N ASN A 178 3.25 15.12 0.68
CA ASN A 178 2.88 16.32 1.45
C ASN A 178 3.00 16.10 2.97
N LEU A 179 2.61 14.92 3.46
CA LEU A 179 2.78 14.55 4.88
C LEU A 179 4.26 14.56 5.29
N LEU A 180 5.12 13.96 4.47
CA LEU A 180 6.55 13.79 4.77
C LEU A 180 7.35 15.08 4.62
N HIS A 181 6.93 15.99 3.74
CA HIS A 181 7.63 17.24 3.48
C HIS A 181 7.06 18.47 4.21
N GLY A 182 6.22 18.26 5.20
CA GLY A 182 5.79 19.31 6.11
C GLY A 182 4.72 20.27 5.53
N PHE A 183 3.94 19.82 4.56
CA PHE A 183 2.83 20.62 4.01
C PHE A 183 1.59 20.51 4.90
N GLU A 184 1.54 21.32 5.96
CA GLU A 184 0.48 21.29 6.96
C GLU A 184 -0.91 21.57 6.38
N ASN A 185 -1.04 22.62 5.57
CA ASN A 185 -2.32 23.00 4.99
C ASN A 185 -2.59 22.27 3.68
N ILE A 186 -3.16 21.07 3.77
CA ILE A 186 -3.42 20.22 2.61
C ILE A 186 -4.45 20.81 1.66
N THR A 187 -5.45 21.53 2.17
CA THR A 187 -6.48 22.16 1.33
C THR A 187 -5.87 23.23 0.43
N SER A 188 -5.05 24.13 1.00
CA SER A 188 -4.34 25.15 0.22
C SER A 188 -3.36 24.53 -0.77
N THR A 189 -2.71 23.45 -0.40
CA THR A 189 -1.78 22.71 -1.27
C THR A 189 -2.53 22.06 -2.44
N TYR A 190 -3.67 21.46 -2.17
CA TYR A 190 -4.54 20.87 -3.20
C TYR A 190 -5.00 21.91 -4.21
N GLU A 191 -5.52 23.05 -3.74
CA GLU A 191 -6.00 24.11 -4.65
C GLU A 191 -4.91 24.63 -5.60
N LYS A 192 -3.67 24.72 -5.13
CA LYS A 192 -2.53 25.11 -5.98
C LYS A 192 -2.17 24.06 -7.04
N GLN A 193 -2.43 22.79 -6.77
CA GLN A 193 -2.03 21.67 -7.63
C GLN A 193 -3.19 21.04 -8.39
N ARG A 194 -4.44 21.45 -8.09
CA ARG A 194 -5.65 20.86 -8.63
C ARG A 194 -5.64 20.74 -10.15
N VAL A 195 -5.31 21.83 -10.87
CA VAL A 195 -5.25 21.80 -12.33
C VAL A 195 -4.29 20.73 -12.86
N SER A 196 -3.15 20.56 -12.22
CA SER A 196 -2.18 19.53 -12.61
C SER A 196 -2.70 18.12 -12.33
N LEU A 197 -3.39 17.92 -11.21
CA LEU A 197 -3.98 16.62 -10.87
C LEU A 197 -5.13 16.27 -11.83
N ASP A 198 -6.01 17.22 -12.11
CA ASP A 198 -7.12 17.04 -13.04
C ASP A 198 -6.60 16.74 -14.46
N THR A 199 -5.56 17.44 -14.93
CA THR A 199 -4.92 17.14 -16.23
C THR A 199 -4.38 15.72 -16.32
N LYS A 200 -3.77 15.22 -15.24
CA LYS A 200 -3.26 13.85 -15.21
C LYS A 200 -4.38 12.80 -15.17
N LEU A 201 -5.47 13.10 -14.47
CA LEU A 201 -6.65 12.26 -14.46
C LEU A 201 -7.26 12.17 -15.86
N GLU A 202 -7.47 13.30 -16.54
CA GLU A 202 -8.00 13.32 -17.91
C GLU A 202 -7.11 12.54 -18.88
N ALA A 203 -5.79 12.71 -18.81
CA ALA A 203 -4.86 11.95 -19.64
C ALA A 203 -4.98 10.45 -19.44
N LEU A 204 -5.24 9.99 -18.20
CA LEU A 204 -5.51 8.60 -17.91
C LEU A 204 -6.85 8.14 -18.51
N LEU A 205 -7.90 8.95 -18.33
CA LEU A 205 -9.24 8.63 -18.83
C LEU A 205 -9.27 8.53 -20.35
N ASP A 206 -8.52 9.39 -21.04
CA ASP A 206 -8.40 9.33 -22.49
C ASP A 206 -7.82 7.99 -22.98
N ILE A 207 -6.82 7.45 -22.27
CA ILE A 207 -6.28 6.11 -22.58
C ILE A 207 -7.37 5.03 -22.50
N TYR A 208 -8.24 5.10 -21.49
CA TYR A 208 -9.35 4.15 -21.37
C TYR A 208 -10.44 4.35 -22.42
N ARG A 209 -10.74 5.60 -22.79
CA ARG A 209 -11.72 5.93 -23.84
C ARG A 209 -11.26 5.48 -25.23
N GLU A 210 -9.96 5.54 -25.51
CA GLU A 210 -9.38 5.08 -26.79
C GLU A 210 -9.37 3.55 -26.93
N GLN A 211 -9.48 2.80 -25.82
CA GLN A 211 -9.45 1.33 -25.80
C GLN A 211 -10.86 0.70 -25.74
N SER A 212 -11.90 1.49 -25.51
CA SER A 212 -13.30 1.07 -25.47
C SER A 212 -13.99 1.21 -26.82
#